data_2e9f91bbdc436cdacad0202363917c35
#
_entry.id   2e9f91bbdc436cdacad0202363917c35
#
_cell.length_a   1.000
_cell.length_b   1.000
_cell.length_c   1.000
_cell.angle_alpha   90.00
_cell.angle_beta   90.00
_cell.angle_gamma   90.00
#
_symmetry.space_group_name_H-M   'P 1'
#
loop_
_entity.id
_entity.type
_entity.pdbx_description
1 polymer ?
#
loop_
_entity_poly.entity_id
_entity_poly.type
_entity_poly.pdbx_seq_one_letter_code
_entity_poly.pdbx_strand_id
1 'polypeptide(L)'
;MTKKIIPDSELIINPDGSVFHIHLRPDQLRDNIIVCGDPARVNMIASYFDTIEYDVQSREFHTIAGTYNGKPVMALSHGIGSDNIDIVITELDALANIDFETRTVKDKHRALNIV
;
A
#
# COMPACT_ATOMS: atom_id res chain seq x y z
N MET A 1 -11.94 16.37 21.02
CA MET A 1 -12.90 15.50 20.36
C MET A 1 -12.36 14.08 20.31
N THR A 2 -13.16 13.12 20.78
CA THR A 2 -12.73 11.72 20.81
C THR A 2 -12.86 11.10 19.42
N LYS A 3 -11.77 10.53 18.90
CA LYS A 3 -11.79 9.84 17.62
C LYS A 3 -12.36 8.44 17.78
N LYS A 4 -13.08 7.99 16.77
CA LYS A 4 -13.60 6.64 16.73
C LYS A 4 -12.48 5.64 16.49
N ILE A 5 -12.42 4.61 17.33
CA ILE A 5 -11.48 3.51 17.17
C ILE A 5 -12.02 2.55 16.11
N ILE A 6 -11.17 2.22 15.13
CA ILE A 6 -11.54 1.31 14.04
C ILE A 6 -11.37 -0.13 14.53
N PRO A 7 -12.45 -0.95 14.55
CA PRO A 7 -12.37 -2.30 15.06
C PRO A 7 -11.59 -3.24 14.14
N ASP A 8 -11.11 -4.35 14.68
CA ASP A 8 -10.33 -5.35 13.95
C ASP A 8 -11.07 -5.89 12.73
N SER A 9 -12.41 -5.99 12.79
CA SER A 9 -13.21 -6.48 11.68
C SER A 9 -13.19 -5.55 10.45
N GLU A 10 -12.93 -4.27 10.64
CA GLU A 10 -12.87 -3.28 9.56
C GLU A 10 -11.44 -3.04 9.07
N LEU A 11 -10.45 -3.26 9.92
CA LEU A 11 -9.05 -3.10 9.57
C LEU A 11 -8.22 -4.17 10.26
N ILE A 12 -7.77 -5.15 9.49
CA ILE A 12 -6.95 -6.24 10.00
C ILE A 12 -5.48 -5.86 9.87
N ILE A 13 -4.78 -5.84 11.00
CA ILE A 13 -3.36 -5.54 11.06
C ILE A 13 -2.64 -6.81 11.51
N ASN A 14 -1.64 -7.25 10.72
CA ASN A 14 -0.84 -8.43 11.04
C ASN A 14 0.10 -8.16 12.24
N PRO A 15 0.61 -9.20 12.92
CA PRO A 15 1.52 -9.01 14.06
C PRO A 15 2.77 -8.19 13.77
N ASP A 16 3.24 -8.16 12.52
CA ASP A 16 4.39 -7.35 12.11
C ASP A 16 4.05 -5.89 11.82
N GLY A 17 2.78 -5.49 11.98
CA GLY A 17 2.31 -4.14 11.72
C GLY A 17 1.86 -3.89 10.28
N SER A 18 1.86 -4.91 9.43
CA SER A 18 1.41 -4.79 8.04
C SER A 18 -0.10 -4.98 7.92
N VAL A 19 -0.69 -4.38 6.86
CA VAL A 19 -2.09 -4.64 6.53
C VAL A 19 -2.26 -6.03 5.94
N PHE A 20 -3.48 -6.57 6.02
CA PHE A 20 -3.74 -8.00 5.85
C PHE A 20 -3.44 -8.53 4.44
N HIS A 21 -3.92 -7.84 3.40
CA HIS A 21 -3.82 -8.36 2.03
C HIS A 21 -2.52 -7.99 1.33
N ILE A 22 -2.20 -6.72 1.23
CA ILE A 22 -1.01 -6.27 0.51
C ILE A 22 0.27 -6.44 1.32
N HIS A 23 0.15 -6.68 2.60
CA HIS A 23 1.26 -7.03 3.49
C HIS A 23 2.34 -5.96 3.59
N LEU A 24 1.91 -4.69 3.61
CA LEU A 24 2.79 -3.53 3.75
C LEU A 24 2.58 -2.85 5.10
N ARG A 25 3.67 -2.32 5.67
CA ARG A 25 3.62 -1.48 6.86
C ARG A 25 3.56 -0.02 6.45
N PRO A 26 3.09 0.88 7.35
CA PRO A 26 3.03 2.30 7.03
C PRO A 26 4.35 2.92 6.59
N ASP A 27 5.49 2.44 7.11
CA ASP A 27 6.81 2.95 6.75
C ASP A 27 7.24 2.55 5.33
N GLN A 28 6.57 1.58 4.73
CA GLN A 28 6.85 1.11 3.37
C GLN A 28 6.09 1.86 2.29
N LEU A 29 5.08 2.66 2.67
CA LEU A 29 4.24 3.38 1.73
C LEU A 29 5.01 4.52 1.04
N ARG A 30 4.76 4.69 -0.26
CA ARG A 30 5.27 5.81 -1.06
C ARG A 30 4.10 6.61 -1.60
N ASP A 31 4.31 7.89 -1.89
CA ASP A 31 3.22 8.78 -2.33
C ASP A 31 2.80 8.54 -3.78
N ASN A 32 3.73 8.09 -4.61
CA ASN A 32 3.47 7.84 -6.03
C ASN A 32 3.35 6.35 -6.27
N ILE A 33 2.15 5.90 -6.67
CA ILE A 33 1.81 4.49 -6.77
C ILE A 33 1.27 4.19 -8.15
N ILE A 34 1.88 3.20 -8.82
CA ILE A 34 1.38 2.67 -10.09
C ILE A 34 0.73 1.33 -9.80
N VAL A 35 -0.57 1.20 -10.10
CA VAL A 35 -1.28 -0.06 -9.89
C VAL A 35 -1.54 -0.76 -11.22
N CYS A 36 -1.50 -2.09 -11.20
CA CYS A 36 -1.78 -2.93 -12.37
C CYS A 36 -2.42 -4.24 -11.94
N GLY A 37 -3.04 -4.92 -12.90
CA GLY A 37 -3.73 -6.19 -12.59
C GLY A 37 -2.77 -7.37 -12.46
N ASP A 38 -1.82 -7.48 -13.35
CA ASP A 38 -0.94 -8.66 -13.45
C ASP A 38 0.31 -8.49 -12.59
N PRO A 39 0.57 -9.42 -11.63
CA PRO A 39 1.79 -9.37 -10.82
C PRO A 39 3.08 -9.35 -11.65
N ALA A 40 3.08 -9.97 -12.84
CA ALA A 40 4.26 -9.96 -13.71
C ALA A 40 4.59 -8.56 -14.24
N ARG A 41 3.60 -7.68 -14.36
CA ARG A 41 3.82 -6.30 -14.81
C ARG A 41 4.55 -5.45 -13.77
N VAL A 42 4.45 -5.80 -12.50
CA VAL A 42 5.17 -5.09 -11.45
C VAL A 42 6.68 -5.17 -11.69
N ASN A 43 7.19 -6.35 -12.07
CA ASN A 43 8.61 -6.51 -12.41
C ASN A 43 9.00 -5.64 -13.61
N MET A 44 8.14 -5.58 -14.64
CA MET A 44 8.40 -4.76 -15.81
C MET A 44 8.43 -3.26 -15.45
N ILE A 45 7.47 -2.80 -14.67
CA ILE A 45 7.42 -1.41 -14.23
C ILE A 45 8.65 -1.08 -13.39
N ALA A 46 9.00 -1.95 -12.46
CA ALA A 46 10.15 -1.76 -11.57
C ALA A 46 11.49 -1.76 -12.32
N SER A 47 11.54 -2.37 -13.49
CA SER A 47 12.76 -2.36 -14.31
C SER A 47 13.15 -0.96 -14.77
N TYR A 48 12.21 -0.01 -14.75
CA TYR A 48 12.47 1.39 -15.07
C TYR A 48 12.88 2.22 -13.85
N PHE A 49 12.82 1.66 -12.65
CA PHE A 49 13.22 2.38 -11.43
C PHE A 49 14.73 2.52 -11.37
N ASP A 50 15.21 3.66 -10.88
CA ASP A 50 16.64 3.90 -10.72
C ASP A 50 17.25 3.04 -9.61
N THR A 51 16.48 2.86 -8.52
CA THR A 51 16.86 2.00 -7.39
C THR A 51 15.66 1.18 -6.94
N ILE A 52 15.92 0.03 -6.32
CA ILE A 52 14.89 -0.81 -5.71
C ILE A 52 15.15 -0.82 -4.20
N GLU A 53 14.14 -0.44 -3.42
CA GLU A 53 14.23 -0.39 -1.97
C GLU A 53 13.69 -1.64 -1.29
N TYR A 54 12.58 -2.20 -1.83
CA TYR A 54 12.04 -3.46 -1.34
C TYR A 54 11.15 -4.13 -2.39
N ASP A 55 10.93 -5.42 -2.22
CA ASP A 55 10.07 -6.25 -3.06
C ASP A 55 9.30 -7.19 -2.12
N VAL A 56 7.97 -7.02 -2.07
CA VAL A 56 7.09 -7.81 -1.20
C VAL A 56 6.02 -8.45 -2.05
N GLN A 57 5.82 -9.75 -1.89
CA GLN A 57 4.76 -10.47 -2.58
C GLN A 57 3.93 -11.26 -1.57
N SER A 58 2.60 -11.09 -1.65
CA SER A 58 1.63 -11.84 -0.85
C SER A 58 0.46 -12.17 -1.75
N ARG A 59 0.28 -13.45 -2.07
CA ARG A 59 -0.75 -13.94 -3.01
C ARG A 59 -0.61 -13.22 -4.37
N GLU A 60 -1.70 -12.62 -4.89
CA GLU A 60 -1.69 -11.86 -6.15
C GLU A 60 -1.17 -10.42 -5.96
N PHE A 61 -0.91 -10.02 -4.73
CA PHE A 61 -0.43 -8.66 -4.43
C PHE A 61 1.09 -8.65 -4.42
N HIS A 62 1.68 -8.03 -5.43
CA HIS A 62 3.12 -7.88 -5.56
C HIS A 62 3.47 -6.40 -5.58
N THR A 63 4.37 -5.98 -4.68
CA THR A 63 4.76 -4.59 -4.53
C THR A 63 6.27 -4.45 -4.63
N ILE A 64 6.74 -3.57 -5.50
CA ILE A 64 8.15 -3.20 -5.58
C ILE A 64 8.23 -1.68 -5.44
N ALA A 65 9.03 -1.22 -4.50
CA ALA A 65 9.24 0.21 -4.28
C ALA A 65 10.69 0.59 -4.57
N GLY A 66 10.87 1.81 -5.03
CA GLY A 66 12.18 2.34 -5.34
C GLY A 66 12.11 3.82 -5.66
N THR A 67 13.02 4.29 -6.49
CA THR A 67 13.05 5.69 -6.93
C THR A 67 13.05 5.77 -8.46
N TYR A 68 12.46 6.85 -8.97
CA TYR A 68 12.48 7.19 -10.39
C TYR A 68 12.68 8.69 -10.51
N ASN A 69 13.78 9.09 -11.18
CA ASN A 69 14.18 10.50 -11.30
C ASN A 69 14.27 11.19 -9.93
N GLY A 70 14.78 10.49 -8.93
CA GLY A 70 14.93 11.01 -7.57
C GLY A 70 13.65 11.05 -6.74
N LYS A 71 12.52 10.57 -7.26
CA LYS A 71 11.23 10.56 -6.55
C LYS A 71 10.91 9.17 -6.04
N PRO A 72 10.37 9.05 -4.82
CA PRO A 72 9.90 7.76 -4.31
C PRO A 72 8.69 7.28 -5.12
N VAL A 73 8.74 6.01 -5.55
CA VAL A 73 7.66 5.39 -6.33
C VAL A 73 7.47 3.95 -5.87
N MET A 74 6.27 3.42 -6.11
CA MET A 74 6.02 2.00 -5.91
C MET A 74 5.08 1.48 -6.98
N ALA A 75 5.27 0.23 -7.40
CA ALA A 75 4.38 -0.48 -8.29
C ALA A 75 3.69 -1.59 -7.50
N LEU A 76 2.38 -1.75 -7.69
CA LEU A 76 1.58 -2.70 -6.92
C LEU A 76 0.58 -3.37 -7.83
N SER A 77 0.55 -4.70 -7.81
CA SER A 77 -0.49 -5.46 -8.52
C SER A 77 -1.66 -5.77 -7.59
N HIS A 78 -2.86 -5.81 -8.16
CA HIS A 78 -4.07 -6.18 -7.43
C HIS A 78 -4.68 -7.50 -7.89
N GLY A 79 -4.11 -8.14 -8.91
CA GLY A 79 -4.66 -9.35 -9.48
C GLY A 79 -5.89 -9.07 -10.35
N ILE A 80 -6.71 -10.09 -10.56
CA ILE A 80 -7.91 -10.02 -11.41
C ILE A 80 -9.12 -9.80 -10.53
N GLY A 81 -9.99 -8.85 -10.92
CA GLY A 81 -11.27 -8.61 -10.26
C GLY A 81 -11.37 -7.25 -9.59
N SER A 82 -12.59 -6.68 -9.62
CA SER A 82 -12.85 -5.36 -9.05
C SER A 82 -12.77 -5.34 -7.52
N ASP A 83 -13.07 -6.45 -6.86
CA ASP A 83 -13.02 -6.55 -5.40
C ASP A 83 -11.59 -6.35 -4.89
N ASN A 84 -10.60 -6.86 -5.62
CA ASN A 84 -9.20 -6.69 -5.26
C ASN A 84 -8.75 -5.24 -5.37
N ILE A 85 -9.28 -4.47 -6.30
CA ILE A 85 -8.98 -3.03 -6.41
C ILE A 85 -9.48 -2.31 -5.17
N ASP A 86 -10.69 -2.60 -4.70
CA ASP A 86 -11.24 -2.01 -3.48
C ASP A 86 -10.39 -2.35 -2.26
N ILE A 87 -9.93 -3.59 -2.15
CA ILE A 87 -9.04 -4.03 -1.07
C ILE A 87 -7.74 -3.22 -1.08
N VAL A 88 -7.11 -3.10 -2.23
CA VAL A 88 -5.85 -2.36 -2.38
C VAL A 88 -6.02 -0.90 -2.01
N ILE A 89 -7.04 -0.23 -2.56
CA ILE A 89 -7.28 1.19 -2.28
C ILE A 89 -7.56 1.41 -0.80
N THR A 90 -8.41 0.56 -0.19
CA THR A 90 -8.73 0.66 1.23
C THR A 90 -7.50 0.47 2.11
N GLU A 91 -6.66 -0.52 1.80
CA GLU A 91 -5.46 -0.79 2.59
C GLU A 91 -4.38 0.29 2.39
N LEU A 92 -4.22 0.83 1.18
CA LEU A 92 -3.32 1.94 0.93
C LEU A 92 -3.76 3.20 1.70
N ASP A 93 -5.07 3.49 1.70
CA ASP A 93 -5.60 4.61 2.47
C ASP A 93 -5.36 4.41 3.97
N ALA A 94 -5.53 3.19 4.47
CA ALA A 94 -5.27 2.89 5.87
C ALA A 94 -3.80 3.13 6.24
N LEU A 95 -2.86 2.70 5.39
CA LEU A 95 -1.43 2.92 5.60
C LEU A 95 -1.10 4.42 5.66
N ALA A 96 -1.78 5.22 4.85
CA ALA A 96 -1.52 6.65 4.75
C ALA A 96 -2.17 7.46 5.89
N ASN A 97 -3.38 7.09 6.29
CA ASN A 97 -4.26 7.99 7.05
C ASN A 97 -4.76 7.44 8.39
N ILE A 98 -4.40 6.21 8.77
CA ILE A 98 -4.77 5.63 10.05
C ILE A 98 -3.54 5.42 10.92
N ASP A 99 -3.63 5.87 12.17
CA ASP A 99 -2.62 5.58 13.19
C ASP A 99 -2.86 4.15 13.68
N PHE A 100 -1.92 3.24 13.38
CA PHE A 100 -2.10 1.83 13.71
C PHE A 100 -1.96 1.52 15.21
N GLU A 101 -1.28 2.38 15.95
CA GLU A 101 -1.16 2.22 17.40
C GLU A 101 -2.48 2.50 18.11
N THR A 102 -3.15 3.58 17.72
CA THR A 102 -4.43 3.99 18.32
C THR A 102 -5.63 3.47 17.55
N ARG A 103 -5.44 3.01 16.31
CA ARG A 103 -6.48 2.57 15.37
C ARG A 103 -7.50 3.68 15.07
N THR A 104 -7.02 4.92 15.00
CA THR A 104 -7.85 6.09 14.70
C THR A 104 -7.32 6.82 13.48
N VAL A 105 -8.20 7.57 12.81
CA VAL A 105 -7.81 8.39 11.65
C VAL A 105 -6.86 9.49 12.12
N LYS A 106 -5.77 9.70 11.36
CA LYS A 106 -4.80 10.75 11.66
C LYS A 106 -5.42 12.14 11.51
N ASP A 107 -4.92 13.10 12.28
CA ASP A 107 -5.35 14.48 12.18
C ASP A 107 -4.98 15.09 10.83
N LYS A 108 -3.85 14.68 10.29
CA LYS A 108 -3.31 15.21 9.04
C LYS A 108 -3.43 14.18 7.94
N HIS A 109 -4.21 14.48 6.90
CA HIS A 109 -4.40 13.59 5.78
C HIS A 109 -3.18 13.58 4.86
N ARG A 110 -2.82 12.40 4.38
CA ARG A 110 -1.79 12.20 3.38
C ARG A 110 -2.44 11.83 2.06
N ALA A 111 -2.21 12.64 1.03
CA ALA A 111 -2.72 12.37 -0.30
C ALA A 111 -1.76 11.44 -1.05
N LEU A 112 -2.31 10.49 -1.80
CA LEU A 112 -1.55 9.56 -2.62
C LEU A 112 -1.84 9.82 -4.11
N ASN A 113 -0.81 9.69 -4.93
CA ASN A 113 -0.94 9.77 -6.38
C ASN A 113 -1.00 8.34 -6.93
N ILE A 114 -2.20 7.90 -7.30
CA ILE A 114 -2.43 6.52 -7.78
C ILE A 114 -2.82 6.57 -9.25
N VAL A 115 -2.09 5.80 -10.06
CA VAL A 115 -2.33 5.72 -11.50
C VAL A 115 -2.62 4.28 -11.93
#